data_5da002e803bf48409c1682473e84283f
#
_entry.id   5da002e803bf48409c1682473e84283f
#
_cell.length_a   1.000
_cell.length_b   1.000
_cell.length_c   1.000
_cell.angle_alpha   90.00
_cell.angle_beta   90.00
_cell.angle_gamma   90.00
#
_symmetry.space_group_name_H-M   'P 1'
#
loop_
_entity.id
_entity.type
_entity.pdbx_description
1 polymer ?
#
loop_
_entity_poly.entity_id
_entity_poly.type
_entity_poly.pdbx_seq_one_letter_code
_entity_poly.pdbx_strand_id
1 'polypeptide(L)'
;RQNVTGVVVDSNNTPIPGANVVFDSTTGAVADFNGEFSIDVDATPPFSLTVSSIGFETTSITVSASDASFTVTLSDSENLLDEVVLSASRSAQSLFESPVTIERFDFQDIAASTGADFYQSLEQLKGVQVITTGIINQTVNARGFSTAWNEGFVQLVDGMNNEAPGLNFSAGNLAGVNELDLYNIEFLPGASSALYGPNAYKGILIMNTKN
;
A
#
# COMPACT_ATOMS: atom_id res chain seq x y z
N ARG A 1 -18.08 37.66 10.32
CA ARG A 1 -18.38 36.25 9.99
C ARG A 1 -18.94 36.22 8.59
N GLN A 2 -18.38 35.36 7.77
CA GLN A 2 -18.85 35.12 6.41
C GLN A 2 -19.29 33.67 6.31
N ASN A 3 -20.48 33.46 5.74
CA ASN A 3 -20.97 32.13 5.39
C ASN A 3 -20.58 31.83 3.96
N VAL A 4 -19.86 30.75 3.76
CA VAL A 4 -19.45 30.23 2.44
C VAL A 4 -20.18 28.91 2.19
N THR A 5 -20.88 28.84 1.07
CA THR A 5 -21.61 27.63 0.67
C THR A 5 -21.07 27.10 -0.64
N GLY A 6 -21.19 25.81 -0.86
CA GLY A 6 -20.77 25.19 -2.12
C GLY A 6 -21.14 23.73 -2.21
N VAL A 7 -20.77 23.13 -3.34
CA VAL A 7 -20.99 21.70 -3.61
C VAL A 7 -19.65 21.08 -3.98
N VAL A 8 -19.36 19.93 -3.40
CA VAL A 8 -18.16 19.12 -3.73
C VAL A 8 -18.58 18.01 -4.67
N VAL A 9 -17.94 17.94 -5.83
CA VAL A 9 -18.22 16.93 -6.87
C VAL A 9 -16.94 16.28 -7.36
N ASP A 10 -17.08 15.12 -7.98
CA ASP A 10 -15.98 14.44 -8.70
C ASP A 10 -15.79 14.99 -10.13
N SER A 11 -14.85 14.44 -10.87
CA SER A 11 -14.59 14.79 -12.28
C SER A 11 -15.78 14.49 -13.22
N ASN A 12 -16.73 13.65 -12.79
CA ASN A 12 -17.96 13.33 -13.53
C ASN A 12 -19.17 14.14 -13.07
N ASN A 13 -18.99 15.17 -12.23
CA ASN A 13 -20.05 15.95 -11.60
C ASN A 13 -20.95 15.15 -10.64
N THR A 14 -20.46 14.04 -10.10
CA THR A 14 -21.17 13.28 -9.05
C THR A 14 -20.88 13.90 -7.69
N PRO A 15 -21.89 14.18 -6.85
CA PRO A 15 -21.67 14.71 -5.51
C PRO A 15 -20.83 13.78 -4.64
N ILE A 16 -19.91 14.36 -3.86
CA ILE A 16 -19.05 13.62 -2.92
C ILE A 16 -19.56 13.86 -1.49
N PRO A 17 -20.35 12.94 -0.92
CA PRO A 17 -20.81 13.04 0.46
C PRO A 17 -19.65 12.82 1.44
N GLY A 18 -19.69 13.56 2.56
CA GLY A 18 -18.69 13.40 3.62
C GLY A 18 -17.35 14.07 3.31
N ALA A 19 -17.24 14.88 2.28
CA ALA A 19 -16.03 15.68 2.01
C ALA A 19 -15.80 16.69 3.14
N ASN A 20 -14.56 16.80 3.61
CA ASN A 20 -14.15 17.74 4.64
C ASN A 20 -13.73 19.06 4.00
N VAL A 21 -14.32 20.17 4.44
CA VAL A 21 -13.95 21.53 4.07
C VAL A 21 -13.36 22.22 5.28
N VAL A 22 -12.11 22.59 5.22
CA VAL A 22 -11.36 23.11 6.38
C VAL A 22 -10.80 24.50 6.05
N PHE A 23 -11.02 25.44 6.94
CA PHE A 23 -10.42 26.78 6.88
C PHE A 23 -9.12 26.82 7.69
N ASP A 24 -9.18 26.37 8.95
CA ASP A 24 -8.04 26.28 9.87
C ASP A 24 -8.16 25.05 10.78
N SER A 25 -7.25 24.89 11.75
CA SER A 25 -7.24 23.76 12.67
C SER A 25 -8.49 23.62 13.56
N THR A 26 -9.37 24.64 13.60
CA THR A 26 -10.53 24.72 14.49
C THR A 26 -11.86 24.92 13.74
N THR A 27 -11.80 25.39 12.48
CA THR A 27 -12.98 25.75 11.70
C THR A 27 -13.08 24.87 10.47
N GLY A 28 -14.11 24.04 10.40
CA GLY A 28 -14.38 23.12 9.29
C GLY A 28 -15.86 22.79 9.17
N ALA A 29 -16.24 22.25 8.03
CA ALA A 29 -17.56 21.71 7.73
C ALA A 29 -17.44 20.40 6.97
N VAL A 30 -18.49 19.58 6.99
CA VAL A 30 -18.58 18.32 6.26
C VAL A 30 -19.72 18.43 5.24
N ALA A 31 -19.47 17.98 4.03
CA ALA A 31 -20.48 17.97 2.96
C ALA A 31 -21.57 16.93 3.25
N ASP A 32 -22.81 17.26 2.95
CA ASP A 32 -23.95 16.40 3.09
C ASP A 32 -24.06 15.31 1.99
N PHE A 33 -25.20 14.60 1.94
CA PHE A 33 -25.43 13.54 0.93
C PHE A 33 -25.46 14.06 -0.52
N ASN A 34 -25.75 15.34 -0.71
CA ASN A 34 -25.74 15.99 -2.03
C ASN A 34 -24.41 16.66 -2.33
N GLY A 35 -23.39 16.46 -1.47
CA GLY A 35 -22.10 17.13 -1.58
C GLY A 35 -22.14 18.60 -1.16
N GLU A 36 -23.26 19.10 -0.63
CA GLU A 36 -23.42 20.51 -0.23
C GLU A 36 -22.75 20.77 1.12
N PHE A 37 -22.03 21.88 1.21
CA PHE A 37 -21.41 22.32 2.45
C PHE A 37 -21.75 23.79 2.77
N SER A 38 -21.74 24.12 4.03
CA SER A 38 -21.85 25.50 4.54
C SER A 38 -20.85 25.66 5.69
N ILE A 39 -19.96 26.63 5.56
CA ILE A 39 -18.94 26.95 6.57
C ILE A 39 -18.97 28.43 6.94
N ASP A 40 -19.01 28.71 8.25
CA ASP A 40 -18.91 30.06 8.79
C ASP A 40 -17.45 30.38 9.12
N VAL A 41 -16.88 31.33 8.39
CA VAL A 41 -15.48 31.74 8.56
C VAL A 41 -15.40 33.16 9.13
N ASP A 42 -14.57 33.35 10.15
CA ASP A 42 -14.33 34.68 10.74
C ASP A 42 -13.06 35.32 10.15
N ALA A 43 -13.06 35.45 8.83
CA ALA A 43 -11.98 36.10 8.08
C ALA A 43 -12.52 37.01 6.98
N THR A 44 -11.70 37.98 6.58
CA THR A 44 -12.00 38.84 5.41
C THR A 44 -11.31 38.27 4.18
N PRO A 45 -12.00 38.20 3.02
CA PRO A 45 -11.40 37.75 1.78
C PRO A 45 -10.19 38.59 1.36
N PRO A 46 -9.21 38.03 0.66
CA PRO A 46 -9.17 36.63 0.24
C PRO A 46 -8.68 35.67 1.33
N PHE A 47 -9.26 34.46 1.40
CA PHE A 47 -8.78 33.38 2.23
C PHE A 47 -8.93 32.03 1.48
N SER A 48 -8.23 31.00 1.95
CA SER A 48 -8.24 29.68 1.32
C SER A 48 -9.02 28.68 2.15
N LEU A 49 -9.79 27.83 1.49
CA LEU A 49 -10.40 26.64 2.06
C LEU A 49 -9.72 25.40 1.47
N THR A 50 -9.43 24.44 2.30
CA THR A 50 -8.89 23.14 1.88
C THR A 50 -10.02 22.12 1.90
N VAL A 51 -10.23 21.46 0.77
CA VAL A 51 -11.26 20.43 0.60
C VAL A 51 -10.60 19.09 0.37
N SER A 52 -11.00 18.11 1.15
CA SER A 52 -10.43 16.75 1.09
C SER A 52 -11.53 15.69 1.27
N SER A 53 -11.38 14.57 0.60
CA SER A 53 -12.22 13.38 0.79
C SER A 53 -11.41 12.12 0.58
N ILE A 54 -11.84 11.01 1.19
CA ILE A 54 -11.15 9.73 1.03
C ILE A 54 -11.28 9.27 -0.41
N GLY A 55 -10.15 8.95 -1.04
CA GLY A 55 -10.10 8.55 -2.45
C GLY A 55 -9.96 9.69 -3.45
N PHE A 56 -9.85 10.95 -2.98
CA PHE A 56 -9.72 12.14 -3.82
C PHE A 56 -8.49 12.97 -3.45
N GLU A 57 -7.94 13.67 -4.41
CA GLU A 57 -6.83 14.59 -4.19
C GLU A 57 -7.30 15.84 -3.43
N THR A 58 -6.53 16.21 -2.40
CA THR A 58 -6.81 17.41 -1.61
C THR A 58 -6.64 18.66 -2.46
N THR A 59 -7.68 19.48 -2.54
CA THR A 59 -7.69 20.71 -3.33
C THR A 59 -7.91 21.94 -2.45
N SER A 60 -7.19 23.02 -2.74
CA SER A 60 -7.37 24.31 -2.05
C SER A 60 -8.06 25.31 -2.98
N ILE A 61 -9.14 25.91 -2.50
CA ILE A 61 -9.87 26.98 -3.21
C ILE A 61 -9.64 28.32 -2.51
N THR A 62 -9.49 29.39 -3.28
CA THR A 62 -9.38 30.74 -2.75
C THR A 62 -10.73 31.43 -2.86
N VAL A 63 -11.25 31.88 -1.74
CA VAL A 63 -12.49 32.66 -1.63
C VAL A 63 -12.14 34.13 -1.78
N SER A 64 -12.61 34.79 -2.85
CA SER A 64 -12.28 36.17 -3.17
C SER A 64 -13.41 37.14 -2.90
N ALA A 65 -14.65 36.67 -2.75
CA ALA A 65 -15.83 37.50 -2.53
C ALA A 65 -16.66 36.96 -1.36
N SER A 66 -17.33 37.86 -0.63
CA SER A 66 -18.38 37.49 0.32
C SER A 66 -19.59 36.97 -0.46
N ASP A 67 -20.22 35.94 0.02
CA ASP A 67 -21.40 35.29 -0.55
C ASP A 67 -21.17 34.49 -1.84
N ALA A 68 -20.01 33.90 -2.00
CA ALA A 68 -19.73 33.03 -3.13
C ALA A 68 -20.26 31.60 -2.88
N SER A 69 -21.01 31.10 -3.86
CA SER A 69 -21.29 29.67 -3.96
C SER A 69 -20.26 29.03 -4.87
N PHE A 70 -19.60 27.98 -4.40
CA PHE A 70 -18.53 27.32 -5.12
C PHE A 70 -18.94 25.91 -5.54
N THR A 71 -18.55 25.53 -6.75
CA THR A 71 -18.47 24.11 -7.11
C THR A 71 -17.00 23.71 -7.03
N VAL A 72 -16.68 22.80 -6.12
CA VAL A 72 -15.33 22.27 -5.93
C VAL A 72 -15.26 20.90 -6.58
N THR A 73 -14.48 20.79 -7.64
CA THR A 73 -14.23 19.50 -8.29
C THR A 73 -12.98 18.89 -7.67
N LEU A 74 -13.13 17.72 -7.07
CA LEU A 74 -12.01 16.90 -6.63
C LEU A 74 -11.67 15.92 -7.74
N SER A 75 -10.41 15.87 -8.11
CA SER A 75 -9.88 14.79 -8.93
C SER A 75 -9.81 13.52 -8.10
N ASP A 76 -10.13 12.37 -8.71
CA ASP A 76 -9.82 11.10 -8.09
C ASP A 76 -8.36 11.18 -7.69
N SER A 77 -8.09 10.92 -6.41
CA SER A 77 -6.73 10.62 -6.02
C SER A 77 -6.38 9.39 -6.84
N GLU A 78 -5.67 9.59 -7.96
CA GLU A 78 -4.74 8.59 -8.39
C GLU A 78 -3.66 8.52 -7.28
N ASN A 79 -4.07 7.99 -6.13
CA ASN A 79 -3.21 7.20 -5.31
C ASN A 79 -3.07 5.86 -6.07
N LEU A 80 -2.39 5.92 -7.16
CA LEU A 80 -1.10 5.24 -7.24
C LEU A 80 -0.37 5.67 -5.97
N LEU A 81 -0.69 5.00 -4.86
CA LEU A 81 0.17 4.95 -3.69
C LEU A 81 1.53 4.90 -4.33
N ASP A 82 2.37 5.87 -4.02
CA ASP A 82 3.78 5.79 -4.38
C ASP A 82 4.21 4.52 -3.67
N GLU A 83 3.96 3.40 -4.34
CA GLU A 83 4.10 2.05 -3.82
C GLU A 83 5.58 1.84 -3.69
N VAL A 84 6.06 2.29 -2.52
CA VAL A 84 7.46 2.29 -2.18
C VAL A 84 7.85 0.87 -1.87
N VAL A 85 8.76 0.35 -2.65
CA VAL A 85 9.38 -0.95 -2.45
C VAL A 85 10.83 -0.78 -1.99
N LEU A 86 11.23 -1.61 -1.06
CA LEU A 86 12.60 -1.63 -0.52
C LEU A 86 13.47 -2.69 -1.20
N SER A 87 12.83 -3.62 -1.89
CA SER A 87 13.47 -4.84 -2.37
C SER A 87 14.44 -4.64 -3.53
N ALA A 88 14.19 -3.65 -4.40
CA ALA A 88 14.99 -3.46 -5.63
C ALA A 88 16.39 -2.91 -5.40
N SER A 89 16.56 -2.03 -4.39
CA SER A 89 17.82 -1.30 -4.19
C SER A 89 18.23 -1.15 -2.72
N ARG A 90 17.50 -1.76 -1.78
CA ARG A 90 17.61 -1.54 -0.33
C ARG A 90 17.37 -0.09 0.10
N SER A 91 16.84 0.74 -0.75
CA SER A 91 16.36 2.09 -0.47
C SER A 91 14.93 2.21 -0.96
N ALA A 92 14.14 3.03 -0.28
CA ALA A 92 12.76 3.29 -0.67
C ALA A 92 12.73 3.89 -2.09
N GLN A 93 12.07 3.19 -3.01
CA GLN A 93 11.88 3.61 -4.41
C GLN A 93 10.43 3.36 -4.81
N SER A 94 9.94 4.12 -5.77
CA SER A 94 8.66 3.82 -6.40
C SER A 94 8.75 2.49 -7.17
N LEU A 95 7.68 1.70 -7.11
CA LEU A 95 7.58 0.42 -7.85
C LEU A 95 7.86 0.61 -9.35
N PHE A 96 7.40 1.73 -9.92
CA PHE A 96 7.57 2.05 -11.33
C PHE A 96 8.99 2.48 -11.72
N GLU A 97 9.79 2.94 -10.76
CA GLU A 97 11.19 3.30 -10.97
C GLU A 97 12.14 2.10 -10.82
N SER A 98 11.62 0.99 -10.32
CA SER A 98 12.42 -0.22 -10.11
C SER A 98 12.85 -0.84 -11.45
N PRO A 99 14.16 -1.09 -11.64
CA PRO A 99 14.66 -1.75 -12.83
C PRO A 99 14.35 -3.26 -12.91
N VAL A 100 13.78 -3.82 -11.84
CA VAL A 100 13.43 -5.24 -11.72
C VAL A 100 11.93 -5.39 -11.46
N THR A 101 11.36 -6.46 -11.97
CA THR A 101 9.96 -6.80 -11.67
C THR A 101 9.84 -7.18 -10.21
N ILE A 102 8.95 -6.50 -9.50
CA ILE A 102 8.59 -6.78 -8.11
C ILE A 102 7.11 -7.11 -8.10
N GLU A 103 6.74 -8.20 -7.48
CA GLU A 103 5.36 -8.52 -7.17
C GLU A 103 5.12 -8.20 -5.69
N ARG A 104 4.04 -7.51 -5.40
CA ARG A 104 3.69 -7.12 -4.04
C ARG A 104 2.34 -7.72 -3.64
N PHE A 105 2.23 -8.06 -2.39
CA PHE A 105 1.06 -8.63 -1.75
C PHE A 105 0.79 -7.84 -0.48
N ASP A 106 -0.27 -7.05 -0.48
CA ASP A 106 -0.58 -6.15 0.62
C ASP A 106 -1.39 -6.83 1.72
N PHE A 107 -1.47 -6.18 2.88
CA PHE A 107 -2.27 -6.67 4.01
C PHE A 107 -3.73 -6.98 3.64
N GLN A 108 -4.33 -6.20 2.75
CA GLN A 108 -5.70 -6.45 2.30
C GLN A 108 -5.82 -7.77 1.52
N ASP A 109 -4.83 -8.06 0.68
CA ASP A 109 -4.76 -9.31 -0.08
C ASP A 109 -4.52 -10.50 0.85
N ILE A 110 -3.64 -10.31 1.84
CA ILE A 110 -3.36 -11.31 2.89
C ILE A 110 -4.62 -11.61 3.69
N ALA A 111 -5.33 -10.59 4.15
CA ALA A 111 -6.55 -10.72 4.94
C ALA A 111 -7.74 -11.29 4.13
N ALA A 112 -7.78 -11.06 2.82
CA ALA A 112 -8.78 -11.62 1.92
C ALA A 112 -8.49 -13.07 1.53
N SER A 113 -7.31 -13.58 1.87
CA SER A 113 -6.93 -14.94 1.54
C SER A 113 -7.80 -15.95 2.32
N THR A 114 -8.30 -16.97 1.59
CA THR A 114 -9.15 -18.03 2.16
C THR A 114 -8.38 -19.29 2.54
N GLY A 115 -7.05 -19.24 2.45
CA GLY A 115 -6.15 -20.35 2.80
C GLY A 115 -6.06 -20.58 4.32
N ALA A 116 -5.60 -21.76 4.70
CA ALA A 116 -5.33 -22.07 6.10
C ALA A 116 -4.11 -21.31 6.66
N ASP A 117 -3.27 -20.78 5.76
CA ASP A 117 -2.05 -20.02 6.03
C ASP A 117 -1.83 -19.08 4.83
N PHE A 118 -1.34 -17.86 5.08
CA PHE A 118 -1.06 -16.88 4.02
C PHE A 118 -0.01 -17.37 3.01
N TYR A 119 0.86 -18.32 3.39
CA TYR A 119 1.81 -18.94 2.46
C TYR A 119 1.15 -19.57 1.26
N GLN A 120 -0.02 -20.18 1.41
CA GLN A 120 -0.79 -20.72 0.27
C GLN A 120 -1.24 -19.62 -0.69
N SER A 121 -1.53 -18.44 -0.16
CA SER A 121 -1.96 -17.31 -0.98
C SER A 121 -0.83 -16.73 -1.83
N LEU A 122 0.43 -16.97 -1.47
CA LEU A 122 1.58 -16.57 -2.28
C LEU A 122 1.64 -17.28 -3.65
N GLU A 123 0.92 -18.38 -3.85
CA GLU A 123 0.80 -19.00 -5.18
C GLU A 123 0.06 -18.11 -6.20
N GLN A 124 -0.63 -17.06 -5.77
CA GLN A 124 -1.24 -16.07 -6.64
C GLN A 124 -0.18 -15.17 -7.31
N LEU A 125 1.00 -15.05 -6.72
CA LEU A 125 2.11 -14.31 -7.30
C LEU A 125 2.68 -15.06 -8.50
N LYS A 126 3.04 -14.31 -9.54
CA LYS A 126 3.55 -14.93 -10.78
C LYS A 126 4.86 -15.67 -10.57
N GLY A 127 4.85 -16.96 -10.89
CA GLY A 127 6.03 -17.80 -10.83
C GLY A 127 6.41 -18.25 -9.44
N VAL A 128 5.54 -18.06 -8.46
CA VAL A 128 5.65 -18.61 -7.11
C VAL A 128 4.95 -19.97 -7.06
N GLN A 129 5.57 -20.91 -6.37
CA GLN A 129 5.01 -22.21 -6.01
C GLN A 129 5.25 -22.46 -4.53
N VAL A 130 4.23 -22.94 -3.84
CA VAL A 130 4.33 -23.35 -2.45
C VAL A 130 4.34 -24.86 -2.39
N ILE A 131 5.39 -25.43 -1.79
CA ILE A 131 5.49 -26.87 -1.56
C ILE A 131 5.18 -27.16 -0.11
N THR A 132 4.16 -27.97 0.12
CA THR A 132 3.85 -28.48 1.45
C THR A 132 4.56 -29.80 1.67
N THR A 133 5.45 -29.82 2.65
CA THR A 133 6.16 -31.04 3.10
C THR A 133 5.69 -31.43 4.48
N GLY A 134 5.17 -32.64 4.59
CA GLY A 134 4.57 -33.10 5.85
C GLY A 134 3.20 -32.45 6.11
N ILE A 135 2.87 -32.23 7.39
CA ILE A 135 1.55 -31.75 7.81
C ILE A 135 1.46 -30.22 7.82
N ILE A 136 2.55 -29.55 8.14
CA ILE A 136 2.55 -28.09 8.42
C ILE A 136 3.65 -27.31 7.73
N ASN A 137 4.68 -27.95 7.17
CA ASN A 137 5.82 -27.24 6.61
C ASN A 137 5.52 -26.80 5.17
N GLN A 138 5.51 -25.50 4.94
CA GLN A 138 5.34 -24.89 3.64
C GLN A 138 6.57 -24.09 3.26
N THR A 139 7.10 -24.35 2.08
CA THR A 139 8.25 -23.65 1.53
C THR A 139 7.88 -22.97 0.22
N VAL A 140 8.31 -21.73 0.07
CA VAL A 140 8.07 -20.91 -1.13
C VAL A 140 9.20 -21.16 -2.12
N ASN A 141 8.85 -21.44 -3.36
CA ASN A 141 9.78 -21.63 -4.46
C ASN A 141 9.43 -20.69 -5.63
N ALA A 142 10.40 -20.43 -6.48
CA ALA A 142 10.21 -19.55 -7.63
C ALA A 142 10.61 -20.23 -8.94
N ARG A 143 9.90 -19.88 -10.02
CA ARG A 143 10.23 -20.23 -11.42
C ARG A 143 10.37 -21.74 -11.72
N GLY A 144 9.61 -22.57 -11.04
CA GLY A 144 9.59 -24.01 -11.31
C GLY A 144 10.83 -24.79 -10.85
N PHE A 145 11.79 -24.14 -10.18
CA PHE A 145 12.91 -24.80 -9.54
C PHE A 145 12.54 -25.23 -8.11
N SER A 146 11.53 -26.06 -8.02
CA SER A 146 10.99 -26.48 -6.74
C SER A 146 11.71 -27.69 -6.18
N THR A 147 12.31 -27.49 -5.03
CA THR A 147 12.83 -28.59 -4.20
C THR A 147 12.27 -28.44 -2.80
N ALA A 148 12.12 -29.56 -2.09
CA ALA A 148 11.68 -29.54 -0.69
C ALA A 148 12.65 -28.71 0.20
N TRP A 149 13.89 -28.62 -0.22
CA TRP A 149 14.97 -27.83 0.37
C TRP A 149 15.18 -26.59 -0.51
N ASN A 150 14.56 -25.50 -0.18
CA ASN A 150 14.51 -24.29 -1.01
C ASN A 150 15.86 -23.56 -1.11
N GLU A 151 16.89 -24.25 -1.60
CA GLU A 151 18.21 -23.67 -1.85
C GLU A 151 18.15 -22.58 -2.92
N GLY A 152 18.78 -21.45 -2.65
CA GLY A 152 18.87 -20.33 -3.59
C GLY A 152 17.66 -19.40 -3.61
N PHE A 153 16.77 -19.54 -2.64
CA PHE A 153 15.66 -18.67 -2.38
C PHE A 153 15.77 -18.07 -0.97
N VAL A 154 15.87 -16.76 -0.86
CA VAL A 154 16.03 -16.08 0.42
C VAL A 154 14.68 -15.56 0.90
N GLN A 155 14.44 -15.74 2.18
CA GLN A 155 13.28 -15.20 2.87
C GLN A 155 13.75 -14.24 3.96
N LEU A 156 13.34 -12.98 3.88
CA LEU A 156 13.68 -11.94 4.83
C LEU A 156 12.44 -11.53 5.63
N VAL A 157 12.63 -11.26 6.89
CA VAL A 157 11.64 -10.67 7.80
C VAL A 157 12.25 -9.39 8.34
N ASP A 158 11.66 -8.23 8.03
CA ASP A 158 12.19 -6.90 8.40
C ASP A 158 13.69 -6.75 8.12
N GLY A 159 14.12 -7.26 6.96
CA GLY A 159 15.52 -7.26 6.56
C GLY A 159 16.41 -8.32 7.20
N MET A 160 15.90 -9.12 8.13
CA MET A 160 16.62 -10.24 8.75
C MET A 160 16.43 -11.51 7.93
N ASN A 161 17.54 -12.22 7.68
CA ASN A 161 17.49 -13.49 6.97
C ASN A 161 16.86 -14.59 7.83
N ASN A 162 15.81 -15.21 7.29
CA ASN A 162 15.05 -16.30 7.93
C ASN A 162 15.54 -17.69 7.50
N GLU A 163 16.82 -17.82 7.15
CA GLU A 163 17.42 -19.12 6.85
C GLU A 163 17.73 -19.90 8.13
N ALA A 164 17.55 -21.22 8.05
CA ALA A 164 17.93 -22.09 9.13
C ALA A 164 19.46 -22.09 9.31
N PRO A 165 20.00 -21.73 10.49
CA PRO A 165 21.43 -21.63 10.72
C PRO A 165 22.15 -22.93 10.35
N GLY A 166 23.16 -22.84 9.49
CA GLY A 166 23.98 -23.97 9.07
C GLY A 166 23.38 -24.92 8.04
N LEU A 167 22.11 -24.71 7.64
CA LEU A 167 21.43 -25.55 6.65
C LEU A 167 21.27 -24.85 5.30
N ASN A 168 21.45 -23.53 5.26
CA ASN A 168 21.49 -22.72 4.04
C ASN A 168 20.23 -22.78 3.18
N PHE A 169 19.06 -22.95 3.82
CA PHE A 169 17.76 -22.87 3.18
C PHE A 169 16.75 -22.15 4.08
N SER A 170 15.75 -21.56 3.47
CA SER A 170 14.66 -20.87 4.18
C SER A 170 13.82 -21.86 4.98
N ALA A 171 13.51 -21.52 6.23
CA ALA A 171 12.67 -22.34 7.10
C ALA A 171 11.17 -22.31 6.71
N GLY A 172 10.83 -21.58 5.65
CA GLY A 172 9.46 -21.41 5.20
C GLY A 172 8.56 -20.83 6.30
N ASN A 173 7.39 -21.43 6.48
CA ASN A 173 6.44 -21.01 7.52
C ASN A 173 6.80 -21.47 8.94
N LEU A 174 7.80 -22.35 9.11
CA LEU A 174 8.21 -22.82 10.44
C LEU A 174 8.88 -21.72 11.28
N ALA A 175 9.50 -20.74 10.63
CA ALA A 175 10.10 -19.58 11.27
C ALA A 175 9.53 -18.29 10.63
N GLY A 176 8.31 -18.34 10.15
CA GLY A 176 7.63 -17.23 9.49
C GLY A 176 7.07 -16.22 10.49
N VAL A 177 6.51 -15.17 9.93
CA VAL A 177 5.77 -14.12 10.64
C VAL A 177 4.31 -14.54 10.72
N ASN A 178 3.62 -14.14 11.79
CA ASN A 178 2.18 -14.28 11.85
C ASN A 178 1.52 -13.34 10.83
N GLU A 179 0.51 -13.83 10.12
CA GLU A 179 -0.23 -13.05 9.13
C GLU A 179 -0.83 -11.75 9.68
N LEU A 180 -1.18 -11.73 10.98
CA LEU A 180 -1.72 -10.55 11.65
C LEU A 180 -0.69 -9.43 11.85
N ASP A 181 0.58 -9.79 11.89
CA ASP A 181 1.69 -8.84 12.07
C ASP A 181 2.24 -8.34 10.73
N LEU A 182 1.86 -8.96 9.62
CA LEU A 182 2.32 -8.56 8.29
C LEU A 182 1.68 -7.25 7.84
N TYR A 183 2.52 -6.36 7.30
CA TYR A 183 2.12 -5.16 6.60
C TYR A 183 2.04 -5.41 5.09
N ASN A 184 3.12 -5.91 4.50
CA ASN A 184 3.19 -6.32 3.10
C ASN A 184 4.24 -7.41 2.87
N ILE A 185 4.14 -8.02 1.70
CA ILE A 185 5.13 -8.99 1.20
C ILE A 185 5.58 -8.51 -0.17
N GLU A 186 6.89 -8.46 -0.37
CA GLU A 186 7.50 -8.15 -1.66
C GLU A 186 8.22 -9.39 -2.19
N PHE A 187 7.95 -9.74 -3.44
CA PHE A 187 8.59 -10.86 -4.11
C PHE A 187 9.40 -10.37 -5.30
N LEU A 188 10.69 -10.65 -5.28
CA LEU A 188 11.59 -10.43 -6.40
C LEU A 188 11.90 -11.77 -7.06
N PRO A 189 11.40 -12.04 -8.25
CA PRO A 189 11.77 -13.22 -9.01
C PRO A 189 13.14 -13.08 -9.64
N GLY A 190 13.96 -14.10 -9.51
CA GLY A 190 15.26 -14.23 -10.22
C GLY A 190 16.47 -13.89 -9.40
N ALA A 191 17.59 -13.63 -10.09
CA ALA A 191 18.88 -13.46 -9.46
C ALA A 191 19.03 -12.07 -8.84
N SER A 192 19.02 -12.00 -7.53
CA SER A 192 19.26 -10.77 -6.76
C SER A 192 20.47 -10.89 -5.82
N SER A 193 21.37 -11.81 -6.15
CA SER A 193 22.56 -12.12 -5.33
C SER A 193 23.50 -10.93 -5.15
N ALA A 194 23.49 -9.96 -6.08
CA ALA A 194 24.29 -8.75 -5.93
C ALA A 194 23.86 -7.89 -4.72
N LEU A 195 22.58 -7.93 -4.37
CA LEU A 195 22.00 -7.13 -3.27
C LEU A 195 21.85 -7.94 -1.98
N TYR A 196 21.53 -9.22 -2.09
CA TYR A 196 21.07 -10.04 -0.98
C TYR A 196 21.92 -11.28 -0.69
N GLY A 197 23.05 -11.42 -1.41
CA GLY A 197 24.01 -12.48 -1.18
C GLY A 197 23.88 -13.69 -2.10
N PRO A 198 24.81 -14.65 -2.02
CA PRO A 198 24.96 -15.74 -2.99
C PRO A 198 23.77 -16.70 -3.04
N ASN A 199 22.97 -16.78 -1.98
CA ASN A 199 21.80 -17.67 -1.93
C ASN A 199 20.56 -17.09 -2.60
N ALA A 200 20.58 -15.84 -3.10
CA ALA A 200 19.45 -15.16 -3.69
C ALA A 200 19.44 -15.27 -5.24
N TYR A 201 19.66 -16.45 -5.80
CA TYR A 201 19.72 -16.61 -7.26
C TYR A 201 18.42 -17.12 -7.90
N LYS A 202 17.47 -17.64 -7.12
CA LYS A 202 16.14 -18.05 -7.60
C LYS A 202 15.09 -16.98 -7.35
N GLY A 203 15.21 -16.24 -6.25
CA GLY A 203 14.29 -15.18 -5.87
C GLY A 203 14.42 -14.80 -4.40
N ILE A 204 13.71 -13.76 -4.02
CA ILE A 204 13.67 -13.27 -2.64
C ILE A 204 12.24 -12.97 -2.28
N LEU A 205 11.86 -13.36 -1.09
CA LEU A 205 10.62 -12.98 -0.42
C LEU A 205 10.97 -12.07 0.75
N ILE A 206 10.45 -10.86 0.75
CA ILE A 206 10.62 -9.90 1.84
C ILE A 206 9.28 -9.72 2.51
N MET A 207 9.22 -9.98 3.79
CA MET A 207 8.06 -9.79 4.64
C MET A 207 8.32 -8.61 5.56
N ASN A 208 7.51 -7.59 5.46
CA ASN A 208 7.59 -6.42 6.31
C ASN A 208 6.47 -6.48 7.34
N THR A 209 6.79 -6.29 8.61
CA THR A 209 5.83 -6.28 9.70
C THR A 209 5.26 -4.89 9.95
N LYS A 210 4.15 -4.83 10.67
CA LYS A 210 3.55 -3.57 11.16
C LYS A 210 4.41 -3.01 12.28
N ASN A 211 4.74 -1.73 12.22
CA ASN A 211 5.38 -0.98 13.30
C ASN A 211 4.36 -0.48 14.32
#